data_bec868681f6677625ab2330ee363a2db
#
_entry.id   bec868681f6677625ab2330ee363a2db
#
_cell.length_a   1.000
_cell.length_b   1.000
_cell.length_c   1.000
_cell.angle_alpha   90.00
_cell.angle_beta   90.00
_cell.angle_gamma   90.00
#
_symmetry.space_group_name_H-M   'P 1'
#
loop_
_entity.id
_entity.type
_entity.pdbx_description
1 polymer ?
#
loop_
_entity_poly.entity_id
_entity_poly.type
_entity_poly.pdbx_seq_one_letter_code
_entity_poly.pdbx_strand_id
1 'polypeptide(L)'
;METTLGVIEGFYGKPYLPQSRKTLISLLSKKDYSYYIYAPKNDDSLRKNWIRPFNKDELLFLKDIKKHCQKHKLQFGVGLSPLKITEDLDNLLPCLQDKIDCLID
;
A
#
# COMPACT_ATOMS: atom_id res chain seq x y z
N MET A 1 -18.00 -15.76 -16.13
CA MET A 1 -17.56 -14.57 -15.39
C MET A 1 -16.19 -14.85 -14.81
N GLU A 2 -15.23 -14.02 -15.15
CA GLU A 2 -13.88 -14.16 -14.61
C GLU A 2 -13.83 -13.66 -13.16
N THR A 3 -13.15 -14.40 -12.29
CA THR A 3 -12.92 -14.00 -10.92
C THR A 3 -11.54 -13.37 -10.81
N THR A 4 -11.48 -12.14 -10.30
CA THR A 4 -10.22 -11.47 -10.03
C THR A 4 -9.79 -11.77 -8.59
N LEU A 5 -8.59 -12.30 -8.44
CA LEU A 5 -8.05 -12.67 -7.14
C LEU A 5 -6.88 -11.78 -6.77
N GLY A 6 -6.76 -11.45 -5.50
CA GLY A 6 -5.66 -10.66 -4.98
C GLY A 6 -5.44 -10.90 -3.51
N VAL A 7 -4.37 -10.30 -3.00
CA VAL A 7 -4.02 -10.37 -1.58
C VAL A 7 -3.92 -8.96 -1.02
N ILE A 8 -4.44 -8.77 0.18
CA ILE A 8 -4.30 -7.53 0.94
C ILE A 8 -3.45 -7.83 2.17
N GLU A 9 -2.27 -7.21 2.22
CA GLU A 9 -1.42 -7.25 3.41
C GLU A 9 -1.99 -6.25 4.41
N GLY A 10 -3.06 -6.63 5.13
CA GLY A 10 -3.85 -5.70 5.95
C GLY A 10 -4.04 -6.11 7.41
N PHE A 11 -3.27 -7.07 7.88
CA PHE A 11 -3.41 -7.61 9.24
C PHE A 11 -2.75 -6.71 10.29
N TYR A 12 -3.08 -6.93 11.54
CA TYR A 12 -2.39 -6.35 12.69
C TYR A 12 -1.13 -7.17 12.99
N GLY A 13 -0.15 -6.55 13.66
CA GLY A 13 1.11 -7.21 14.02
C GLY A 13 2.23 -6.80 13.09
N LYS A 14 3.31 -7.57 13.10
CA LYS A 14 4.49 -7.26 12.29
C LYS A 14 4.19 -7.41 10.80
N PRO A 15 4.51 -6.40 9.98
CA PRO A 15 4.44 -6.55 8.53
C PRO A 15 5.38 -7.66 8.06
N TYR A 16 5.15 -8.17 6.87
CA TYR A 16 6.06 -9.15 6.27
C TYR A 16 7.46 -8.58 6.13
N LEU A 17 8.46 -9.43 6.31
CA LEU A 17 9.83 -9.07 5.97
C LEU A 17 9.92 -8.84 4.46
N PRO A 18 10.84 -7.94 3.98
CA PRO A 18 10.95 -7.65 2.55
C PRO A 18 11.13 -8.91 1.69
N GLN A 19 11.96 -9.84 2.12
CA GLN A 19 12.19 -11.07 1.36
C GLN A 19 10.95 -11.96 1.35
N SER A 20 10.24 -12.06 2.47
CA SER A 20 9.00 -12.85 2.55
C SER A 20 7.93 -12.28 1.64
N ARG A 21 7.81 -10.94 1.58
CA ARG A 21 6.85 -10.27 0.71
C ARG A 21 7.17 -10.56 -0.76
N LYS A 22 8.44 -10.47 -1.15
CA LYS A 22 8.85 -10.75 -2.52
C LYS A 22 8.58 -12.20 -2.93
N THR A 23 8.82 -13.13 -2.02
CA THR A 23 8.52 -14.56 -2.26
C THR A 23 7.02 -14.78 -2.45
N LEU A 24 6.20 -14.14 -1.61
CA LEU A 24 4.74 -14.23 -1.72
C LEU A 24 4.24 -13.67 -3.06
N ILE A 25 4.73 -12.49 -3.45
CA ILE A 25 4.34 -11.87 -4.73
C ILE A 25 4.68 -12.79 -5.90
N SER A 26 5.87 -13.39 -5.89
CA SER A 26 6.27 -14.34 -6.94
C SER A 26 5.34 -15.56 -7.01
N LEU A 27 4.96 -16.08 -5.83
CA LEU A 27 4.03 -17.20 -5.75
C LEU A 27 2.65 -16.83 -6.31
N LEU A 28 2.13 -15.66 -5.94
CA LEU A 28 0.82 -15.19 -6.40
C LEU A 28 0.78 -15.06 -7.93
N SER A 29 1.86 -14.56 -8.52
CA SER A 29 1.98 -14.47 -9.97
C SER A 29 1.84 -15.83 -10.64
N LYS A 30 2.43 -16.88 -10.06
CA LYS A 30 2.37 -18.25 -10.59
C LYS A 30 0.98 -18.88 -10.45
N LYS A 31 0.13 -18.33 -9.57
CA LYS A 31 -1.22 -18.84 -9.31
C LYS A 31 -2.31 -17.98 -9.95
N ASP A 32 -1.93 -17.15 -10.91
CA ASP A 32 -2.85 -16.26 -11.66
C ASP A 32 -3.58 -15.24 -10.80
N TYR A 33 -2.99 -14.83 -9.68
CA TYR A 33 -3.50 -13.70 -8.91
C TYR A 33 -3.23 -12.40 -9.66
N SER A 34 -4.08 -11.39 -9.48
CA SER A 34 -4.07 -10.16 -10.27
C SER A 34 -3.50 -8.95 -9.53
N TYR A 35 -3.58 -8.92 -8.20
CA TYR A 35 -3.16 -7.73 -7.46
C TYR A 35 -2.62 -8.05 -6.08
N TYR A 36 -1.84 -7.11 -5.57
CA TYR A 36 -1.31 -7.11 -4.21
C TYR A 36 -1.49 -5.72 -3.62
N ILE A 37 -2.15 -5.62 -2.47
CA ILE A 37 -2.40 -4.34 -1.79
C ILE A 37 -1.61 -4.31 -0.49
N TYR A 38 -0.75 -3.30 -0.35
CA TYR A 38 0.02 -3.06 0.85
C TYR A 38 -0.77 -2.13 1.78
N ALA A 39 -1.26 -2.65 2.89
CA ALA A 39 -2.07 -1.90 3.84
C ALA A 39 -1.94 -2.41 5.29
N PRO A 40 -0.70 -2.67 5.80
CA PRO A 40 -0.55 -3.19 7.16
C PRO A 40 -1.12 -2.23 8.20
N LYS A 41 -1.83 -2.78 9.19
CA LYS A 41 -2.44 -1.99 10.25
C LYS A 41 -1.42 -1.26 11.12
N ASN A 42 -0.19 -1.75 11.18
CA ASN A 42 0.88 -1.14 11.98
C ASN A 42 1.77 -0.20 11.17
N ASP A 43 1.47 0.06 9.91
CA ASP A 43 2.18 1.08 9.15
C ASP A 43 1.53 2.44 9.43
N ASP A 44 2.14 3.20 10.35
CA ASP A 44 1.58 4.47 10.80
C ASP A 44 1.52 5.52 9.71
N SER A 45 2.40 5.47 8.72
CA SER A 45 2.37 6.43 7.60
C SER A 45 1.08 6.32 6.77
N LEU A 46 0.40 5.18 6.83
CA LEU A 46 -0.84 4.92 6.12
C LEU A 46 -2.08 5.07 7.00
N ARG A 47 -1.92 5.19 8.31
CA ARG A 47 -3.03 5.21 9.26
C ARG A 47 -2.89 6.33 10.29
N LYS A 48 -2.25 6.08 11.43
CA LYS A 48 -2.20 7.04 12.56
C LYS A 48 -1.55 8.36 12.19
N ASN A 49 -0.48 8.32 11.40
CA ASN A 49 0.26 9.50 10.96
C ASN A 49 0.06 9.79 9.48
N TRP A 50 -1.12 9.48 8.95
CA TRP A 50 -1.39 9.68 7.53
C TRP A 50 -1.28 11.15 7.11
N ILE A 51 -1.48 12.09 8.04
CA ILE A 51 -1.38 13.53 7.76
C ILE A 51 0.05 13.92 7.40
N ARG A 52 1.04 13.25 8.00
CA ARG A 52 2.45 13.51 7.71
C ARG A 52 2.79 13.06 6.28
N PRO A 53 3.43 13.92 5.49
CA PRO A 53 3.88 13.49 4.16
C PRO A 53 4.83 12.30 4.26
N PHE A 54 4.86 11.46 3.22
CA PHE A 54 5.83 10.38 3.15
C PHE A 54 7.24 10.96 3.11
N ASN A 55 8.17 10.34 3.84
CA ASN A 55 9.56 10.65 3.69
C ASN A 55 10.17 9.89 2.50
N LYS A 56 11.43 10.21 2.17
CA LYS A 56 12.10 9.61 1.02
C LYS A 56 12.20 8.09 1.13
N ASP A 57 12.54 7.57 2.31
CA ASP A 57 12.71 6.14 2.52
C ASP A 57 11.38 5.39 2.38
N GLU A 58 10.30 5.97 2.88
CA GLU A 58 8.97 5.39 2.74
C GLU A 58 8.55 5.30 1.27
N LEU A 59 8.79 6.35 0.49
CA LEU A 59 8.49 6.35 -0.94
C LEU A 59 9.33 5.33 -1.70
N LEU A 60 10.61 5.22 -1.38
CA LEU A 60 11.49 4.23 -2.00
C LEU A 60 11.04 2.81 -1.68
N PHE A 61 10.63 2.58 -0.44
CA PHE A 61 10.11 1.29 0.00
C PHE A 61 8.86 0.89 -0.80
N LEU A 62 7.90 1.81 -0.95
CA LEU A 62 6.68 1.54 -1.71
C LEU A 62 6.99 1.34 -3.20
N LYS A 63 7.90 2.12 -3.76
CA LYS A 63 8.31 1.96 -5.16
C LYS A 63 8.99 0.63 -5.42
N ASP A 64 9.76 0.13 -4.47
CA ASP A 64 10.42 -1.18 -4.59
C ASP A 64 9.38 -2.29 -4.66
N ILE A 65 8.35 -2.26 -3.80
CA ILE A 65 7.26 -3.24 -3.85
C ILE A 65 6.54 -3.16 -5.20
N LYS A 66 6.23 -1.94 -5.64
CA LYS A 66 5.54 -1.69 -6.91
C LYS A 66 6.31 -2.30 -8.08
N LYS A 67 7.61 -2.06 -8.13
CA LYS A 67 8.47 -2.61 -9.19
C LYS A 67 8.46 -4.13 -9.20
N HIS A 68 8.49 -4.74 -8.02
CA HIS A 68 8.46 -6.19 -7.91
C HIS A 68 7.12 -6.76 -8.39
N CYS A 69 6.03 -6.12 -8.03
CA CYS A 69 4.70 -6.49 -8.52
C CYS A 69 4.62 -6.38 -10.04
N GLN A 70 5.10 -5.27 -10.61
CA GLN A 70 5.09 -5.07 -12.06
C GLN A 70 5.93 -6.11 -12.78
N LYS A 71 7.07 -6.47 -12.23
CA LYS A 71 7.93 -7.53 -12.80
C LYS A 71 7.18 -8.86 -12.89
N HIS A 72 6.31 -9.14 -11.94
CA HIS A 72 5.52 -10.36 -11.89
C HIS A 72 4.10 -10.19 -12.43
N LYS A 73 3.82 -9.09 -13.12
CA LYS A 73 2.53 -8.79 -13.76
C LYS A 73 1.35 -8.69 -12.78
N LEU A 74 1.63 -8.27 -11.55
CA LEU A 74 0.60 -7.96 -10.56
C LEU A 74 0.37 -6.46 -10.50
N GLN A 75 -0.88 -6.06 -10.36
CA GLN A 75 -1.22 -4.67 -10.02
C GLN A 75 -0.87 -4.42 -8.56
N PHE A 76 -0.32 -3.25 -8.27
CA PHE A 76 0.04 -2.85 -6.91
C PHE A 76 -0.92 -1.79 -6.41
N GLY A 77 -1.38 -1.95 -5.17
CA GLY A 77 -2.20 -0.95 -4.49
C GLY A 77 -1.68 -0.67 -3.11
N VAL A 78 -2.02 0.50 -2.59
CA VAL A 78 -1.70 0.92 -1.23
C VAL A 78 -3.00 1.26 -0.52
N GLY A 79 -3.22 0.71 0.68
CA GLY A 79 -4.38 1.02 1.49
C GLY A 79 -4.08 2.18 2.41
N LEU A 80 -4.75 3.30 2.22
CA LEU A 80 -4.61 4.51 3.03
C LEU A 80 -5.86 4.66 3.88
N SER A 81 -5.67 4.83 5.20
CA SER A 81 -6.76 4.99 6.16
C SER A 81 -6.70 6.41 6.76
N PRO A 82 -7.42 7.37 6.19
CA PRO A 82 -7.38 8.76 6.68
C PRO A 82 -8.22 8.91 7.96
N LEU A 83 -7.66 8.44 9.07
CA LEU A 83 -8.34 8.42 10.37
C LEU A 83 -8.74 9.84 10.79
N LYS A 84 -9.99 9.99 11.26
CA LYS A 84 -10.53 11.25 11.77
C LYS A 84 -10.62 12.38 10.74
N ILE A 85 -10.56 12.08 9.46
CA ILE A 85 -10.63 13.13 8.42
C ILE A 85 -11.94 13.94 8.51
N THR A 86 -13.03 13.31 8.91
CA THR A 86 -14.33 13.99 9.01
C THR A 86 -14.42 14.96 10.17
N GLU A 87 -13.51 14.91 11.15
CA GLU A 87 -13.50 15.84 12.27
C GLU A 87 -13.02 17.24 11.87
N ASP A 88 -12.25 17.35 10.79
CA ASP A 88 -11.76 18.63 10.28
C ASP A 88 -11.53 18.53 8.76
N LEU A 89 -12.60 18.23 8.03
CA LEU A 89 -12.53 17.90 6.62
C LEU A 89 -11.85 18.98 5.78
N ASP A 90 -12.21 20.25 6.01
CA ASP A 90 -11.70 21.35 5.20
C ASP A 90 -10.17 21.49 5.28
N ASN A 91 -9.59 21.28 6.47
CA ASN A 91 -8.13 21.36 6.65
C ASN A 91 -7.41 20.07 6.33
N LEU A 92 -8.06 18.92 6.51
CA LEU A 92 -7.43 17.62 6.31
C LEU A 92 -7.53 17.10 4.88
N LEU A 93 -8.51 17.53 4.12
CA LEU A 93 -8.69 17.09 2.74
C LEU A 93 -7.49 17.43 1.84
N PRO A 94 -6.90 18.64 1.91
CA PRO A 94 -5.68 18.94 1.15
C PRO A 94 -4.51 18.02 1.55
N CYS A 95 -4.39 17.65 2.83
CA CYS A 95 -3.34 16.72 3.28
C CYS A 95 -3.52 15.35 2.64
N LEU A 96 -4.76 14.88 2.56
CA LEU A 96 -5.06 13.61 1.90
C LEU A 96 -4.74 13.67 0.41
N GLN A 97 -5.10 14.78 -0.25
CA GLN A 97 -4.82 14.97 -1.67
C GLN A 97 -3.31 14.91 -1.95
N ASP A 98 -2.51 15.60 -1.15
CA ASP A 98 -1.05 15.58 -1.28
C ASP A 98 -0.49 14.17 -1.09
N LYS A 99 -1.01 13.45 -0.11
CA LYS A 99 -0.58 12.08 0.18
C LYS A 99 -0.88 11.15 -0.99
N ILE A 100 -2.07 11.26 -1.56
CA ILE A 100 -2.49 10.48 -2.73
C ILE A 100 -1.61 10.81 -3.93
N ASP A 101 -1.33 12.08 -4.16
CA ASP A 101 -0.53 12.52 -5.30
C ASP A 101 0.88 11.91 -5.26
N CYS A 102 1.45 11.74 -4.07
CA CYS A 102 2.75 11.07 -3.91
C CYS A 102 2.72 9.59 -4.31
N LEU A 103 1.56 8.94 -4.23
CA LEU A 103 1.42 7.52 -4.52
C LEU A 103 1.14 7.24 -6.00
N ILE A 104 0.67 8.22 -6.75
CA ILE A 104 0.26 8.04 -8.15
C ILE A 104 1.46 7.95 -9.10
N ASP A 105 2.56 8.53 -8.75
CA ASP A 105 3.77 8.58 -9.61
C ASP A 105 4.46 7.22 -9.77
#